data_4d038123379d772cb1b183c7e4a055bd
#
_entry.id   4d038123379d772cb1b183c7e4a055bd
#
_cell.length_a   1.000
_cell.length_b   1.000
_cell.length_c   1.000
_cell.angle_alpha   90.00
_cell.angle_beta   90.00
_cell.angle_gamma   90.00
#
_symmetry.space_group_name_H-M   'P 1'
#
loop_
_entity.id
_entity.type
_entity.pdbx_description
1 polymer ?
#
loop_
_entity_poly.entity_id
_entity_poly.type
_entity_poly.pdbx_seq_one_letter_code
_entity_poly.pdbx_strand_id
1 'polypeptide(L)'
;SDEVTARYPFVFNSFNEAAKAFVAGTEAEPMKVYIAPYVYWIDNPDDPQVRVGKDGKEPFGLVVKCPYLHLVGLTKNPENVVLASSRGQTQGAVGNFTMFDFWGDGLSVKNLTMGNYCNVDLEFPLKIELGRKKRMSAITQAHVAYCHGDKIVAENVRFISRLNMNPLNGAKRILFYKCYMESTDDALTGTGVYLNCTLKFYGQKPFWRTDMGGAVFLNSDFYVCHDEDRQYFCKGVGPLTVVDCRFHV
;
A
#
# COMPACT_ATOMS: atom_id res chain seq x y z
N SER A 1 11.12 7.12 22.09
CA SER A 1 10.66 7.91 23.27
C SER A 1 10.97 9.38 23.06
N ASP A 2 10.28 10.26 23.75
CA ASP A 2 10.44 11.71 23.64
C ASP A 2 11.87 12.16 23.96
N GLU A 3 12.56 11.45 24.83
CA GLU A 3 13.98 11.69 25.13
C GLU A 3 14.89 11.45 23.92
N VAL A 4 14.61 10.42 23.10
CA VAL A 4 15.39 10.13 21.91
C VAL A 4 15.16 11.20 20.85
N THR A 5 13.91 11.63 20.64
CA THR A 5 13.59 12.68 19.67
C THR A 5 14.14 14.03 20.09
N ALA A 6 14.15 14.35 21.38
CA ALA A 6 14.77 15.56 21.91
C ALA A 6 16.30 15.59 21.69
N ARG A 7 16.96 14.43 21.71
CA ARG A 7 18.41 14.30 21.55
C ARG A 7 18.87 14.27 20.10
N TYR A 8 18.03 13.73 19.20
CA TYR A 8 18.38 13.50 17.79
C TYR A 8 17.34 14.16 16.87
N PRO A 9 17.64 15.29 16.25
CA PRO A 9 16.69 16.11 15.48
C PRO A 9 16.13 15.43 14.22
N PHE A 10 16.72 14.29 13.80
CA PHE A 10 16.26 13.50 12.66
C PHE A 10 15.53 12.19 13.07
N VAL A 11 15.18 12.07 14.35
CA VAL A 11 14.40 10.94 14.87
C VAL A 11 13.02 11.43 15.25
N PHE A 12 11.98 10.80 14.72
CA PHE A 12 10.59 11.20 14.88
C PHE A 12 9.77 10.05 15.49
N ASN A 13 8.78 10.37 16.30
CA ASN A 13 7.88 9.38 16.91
C ASN A 13 6.72 8.96 16.00
N SER A 14 6.46 9.70 14.93
CA SER A 14 5.43 9.35 13.94
C SER A 14 5.93 9.54 12.51
N PHE A 15 5.34 8.79 11.59
CA PHE A 15 5.63 8.94 10.17
C PHE A 15 5.19 10.32 9.64
N ASN A 16 4.04 10.83 10.13
CA ASN A 16 3.52 12.12 9.70
C ASN A 16 4.43 13.29 10.10
N GLU A 17 5.03 13.23 11.30
CA GLU A 17 6.02 14.24 11.71
C GLU A 17 7.30 14.12 10.88
N ALA A 18 7.78 12.91 10.64
CA ALA A 18 8.94 12.69 9.78
C ALA A 18 8.70 13.23 8.36
N ALA A 19 7.51 13.04 7.81
CA ALA A 19 7.17 13.48 6.46
C ALA A 19 7.25 15.00 6.26
N LYS A 20 7.10 15.80 7.31
CA LYS A 20 7.28 17.26 7.26
C LYS A 20 8.74 17.67 7.03
N ALA A 21 9.68 16.78 7.33
CA ALA A 21 11.12 16.99 7.17
C ALA A 21 11.67 16.38 5.87
N PHE A 22 10.84 15.77 5.02
CA PHE A 22 11.32 15.19 3.77
C PHE A 22 11.77 16.27 2.81
N VAL A 23 12.94 16.05 2.22
CA VAL A 23 13.55 16.91 1.21
C VAL A 23 13.68 16.12 -0.09
N ALA A 24 13.36 16.75 -1.21
CA ALA A 24 13.50 16.12 -2.51
C ALA A 24 14.91 15.57 -2.72
N GLY A 25 15.01 14.28 -2.97
CA GLY A 25 16.25 13.63 -3.32
C GLY A 25 16.55 13.70 -4.82
N THR A 26 17.62 13.05 -5.21
CA THR A 26 18.00 12.79 -6.59
C THR A 26 18.26 11.30 -6.80
N GLU A 27 18.45 10.87 -8.06
CA GLU A 27 18.79 9.47 -8.33
C GLU A 27 20.13 9.06 -7.68
N ALA A 28 21.09 9.98 -7.60
CA ALA A 28 22.40 9.74 -6.98
C ALA A 28 22.34 9.85 -5.44
N GLU A 29 21.52 10.76 -4.92
CA GLU A 29 21.40 11.04 -3.49
C GLU A 29 19.92 11.03 -3.09
N PRO A 30 19.28 9.86 -2.94
CA PRO A 30 17.88 9.78 -2.55
C PRO A 30 17.66 10.20 -1.09
N MET A 31 16.48 10.74 -0.81
CA MET A 31 16.01 10.95 0.56
C MET A 31 15.72 9.60 1.20
N LYS A 32 16.51 9.19 2.19
CA LYS A 32 16.35 7.90 2.87
C LYS A 32 15.66 8.06 4.22
N VAL A 33 14.60 7.28 4.43
CA VAL A 33 13.84 7.22 5.67
C VAL A 33 13.89 5.80 6.20
N TYR A 34 14.52 5.62 7.33
CA TYR A 34 14.61 4.34 8.02
C TYR A 34 13.51 4.23 9.07
N ILE A 35 12.70 3.16 9.00
CA ILE A 35 11.49 3.01 9.80
C ILE A 35 11.68 1.84 10.76
N ALA A 36 11.67 2.13 12.06
CA ALA A 36 11.82 1.12 13.10
C ALA A 36 10.59 0.19 13.19
N PRO A 37 10.73 -1.04 13.73
CA PRO A 37 9.61 -1.94 13.96
C PRO A 37 8.54 -1.32 14.86
N TYR A 38 7.37 -1.05 14.31
CA TYR A 38 6.19 -0.50 14.98
C TYR A 38 5.00 -0.41 14.04
N VAL A 39 3.83 -0.04 14.60
CA VAL A 39 2.62 0.34 13.84
C VAL A 39 2.49 1.86 13.83
N TYR A 40 2.61 2.46 12.66
CA TYR A 40 2.49 3.91 12.45
C TYR A 40 1.16 4.23 11.78
N TRP A 41 0.26 4.84 12.51
CA TRP A 41 -1.02 5.29 11.98
C TRP A 41 -0.85 6.57 11.19
N ILE A 42 -1.17 6.52 9.90
CA ILE A 42 -1.12 7.68 8.99
C ILE A 42 -2.31 8.61 9.23
N ASP A 43 -3.45 8.04 9.62
CA ASP A 43 -4.60 8.77 10.12
C ASP A 43 -5.06 8.10 11.42
N ASN A 44 -5.31 8.90 12.46
CA ASN A 44 -5.75 8.37 13.76
C ASN A 44 -7.05 7.57 13.59
N PRO A 45 -7.05 6.26 13.85
CA PRO A 45 -8.22 5.41 13.66
C PRO A 45 -9.34 5.70 14.66
N ASP A 46 -9.04 6.35 15.78
CA ASP A 46 -9.98 6.70 16.84
C ASP A 46 -10.55 8.11 16.71
N ASP A 47 -10.03 8.92 15.77
CA ASP A 47 -10.59 10.24 15.50
C ASP A 47 -11.99 10.08 14.87
N PRO A 48 -13.05 10.59 15.51
CA PRO A 48 -14.42 10.50 15.01
C PRO A 48 -14.68 11.38 13.79
N GLN A 49 -13.79 12.33 13.48
CA GLN A 49 -13.99 13.24 12.36
C GLN A 49 -14.00 12.48 11.03
N VAL A 50 -15.07 12.66 10.27
CA VAL A 50 -15.19 12.11 8.92
C VAL A 50 -14.27 12.89 7.97
N ARG A 51 -13.45 12.17 7.20
CA ARG A 51 -12.57 12.78 6.20
C ARG A 51 -13.37 13.12 4.95
N VAL A 52 -13.23 14.35 4.50
CA VAL A 52 -13.87 14.86 3.29
C VAL A 52 -12.77 15.42 2.38
N GLY A 53 -12.82 15.03 1.12
CA GLY A 53 -11.89 15.58 0.12
C GLY A 53 -12.19 17.03 -0.21
N LYS A 54 -11.20 17.72 -0.76
CA LYS A 54 -11.35 19.11 -1.23
C LYS A 54 -11.69 19.11 -2.72
N ASP A 55 -12.53 20.04 -3.12
CA ASP A 55 -12.87 20.29 -4.53
C ASP A 55 -13.36 19.04 -5.28
N GLY A 56 -14.19 18.21 -4.62
CA GLY A 56 -14.74 16.99 -5.21
C GLY A 56 -13.74 15.83 -5.37
N LYS A 57 -12.51 15.97 -4.87
CA LYS A 57 -11.49 14.92 -4.86
C LYS A 57 -11.65 13.99 -3.65
N GLU A 58 -11.06 12.81 -3.76
CA GLU A 58 -11.01 11.87 -2.64
C GLU A 58 -10.17 12.42 -1.47
N PRO A 59 -10.54 12.11 -0.22
CA PRO A 59 -9.69 12.42 0.92
C PRO A 59 -8.48 11.47 0.99
N PHE A 60 -7.32 12.05 1.29
CA PHE A 60 -6.07 11.32 1.51
C PHE A 60 -5.68 11.36 2.98
N GLY A 61 -5.02 10.30 3.44
CA GLY A 61 -4.40 10.26 4.75
C GLY A 61 -3.15 11.16 4.80
N LEU A 62 -2.22 10.96 3.86
CA LEU A 62 -1.01 11.75 3.75
C LEU A 62 -0.61 11.95 2.28
N VAL A 63 -0.47 13.20 1.88
CA VAL A 63 0.10 13.57 0.58
C VAL A 63 1.61 13.80 0.75
N VAL A 64 2.42 13.06 -0.01
CA VAL A 64 3.89 13.10 0.04
C VAL A 64 4.44 13.56 -1.30
N LYS A 65 5.02 14.76 -1.33
CA LYS A 65 5.65 15.33 -2.53
C LYS A 65 7.17 15.32 -2.36
N CYS A 66 7.78 14.18 -2.62
CA CYS A 66 9.21 13.98 -2.42
C CYS A 66 9.77 13.05 -3.51
N PRO A 67 10.35 13.58 -4.60
CA PRO A 67 11.07 12.77 -5.58
C PRO A 67 12.23 12.02 -4.95
N TYR A 68 12.51 10.82 -5.46
CA TYR A 68 13.58 9.92 -4.99
C TYR A 68 13.54 9.67 -3.47
N LEU A 69 12.33 9.45 -2.95
CA LEU A 69 12.10 9.04 -1.57
C LEU A 69 12.32 7.52 -1.43
N HIS A 70 13.18 7.12 -0.50
CA HIS A 70 13.41 5.72 -0.16
C HIS A 70 12.91 5.43 1.27
N LEU A 71 11.83 4.66 1.39
CA LEU A 71 11.27 4.20 2.65
C LEU A 71 11.80 2.79 2.95
N VAL A 72 12.52 2.62 4.04
CA VAL A 72 13.19 1.36 4.37
C VAL A 72 12.83 0.91 5.78
N GLY A 73 12.11 -0.20 5.89
CA GLY A 73 11.90 -0.87 7.17
C GLY A 73 13.20 -1.48 7.70
N LEU A 74 13.49 -1.26 8.98
CA LEU A 74 14.74 -1.71 9.64
C LEU A 74 14.74 -3.21 10.03
N THR A 75 13.94 -4.02 9.35
CA THR A 75 13.87 -5.47 9.54
C THR A 75 13.62 -6.15 8.20
N LYS A 76 14.08 -7.40 8.05
CA LYS A 76 13.80 -8.20 6.86
C LYS A 76 12.36 -8.74 6.81
N ASN A 77 11.70 -8.84 7.97
CA ASN A 77 10.29 -9.22 8.02
C ASN A 77 9.41 -7.97 7.86
N PRO A 78 8.70 -7.81 6.73
CA PRO A 78 7.88 -6.62 6.45
C PRO A 78 6.67 -6.48 7.39
N GLU A 79 6.30 -7.53 8.12
CA GLU A 79 5.22 -7.49 9.11
C GLU A 79 5.56 -6.68 10.36
N ASN A 80 6.86 -6.48 10.60
CA ASN A 80 7.35 -5.79 11.77
C ASN A 80 7.34 -4.25 11.62
N VAL A 81 7.11 -3.73 10.43
CA VAL A 81 7.04 -2.29 10.16
C VAL A 81 5.76 -2.01 9.40
N VAL A 82 4.79 -1.41 10.06
CA VAL A 82 3.45 -1.23 9.49
C VAL A 82 3.09 0.25 9.39
N LEU A 83 2.86 0.72 8.18
CA LEU A 83 2.21 2.00 7.89
C LEU A 83 0.72 1.71 7.71
N ALA A 84 -0.12 2.24 8.58
CA ALA A 84 -1.51 1.81 8.74
C ALA A 84 -2.52 2.94 8.58
N SER A 85 -3.67 2.61 8.02
CA SER A 85 -4.90 3.40 8.07
C SER A 85 -6.09 2.48 8.37
N SER A 86 -7.23 3.05 8.75
CA SER A 86 -8.48 2.31 9.01
C SER A 86 -9.69 3.13 8.59
N ARG A 87 -9.66 3.66 7.35
CA ARG A 87 -10.79 4.41 6.78
C ARG A 87 -11.12 3.91 5.39
N GLY A 88 -12.38 3.97 5.05
CA GLY A 88 -12.89 3.62 3.73
C GLY A 88 -14.14 4.42 3.40
N GLN A 89 -14.67 4.19 2.20
CA GLN A 89 -15.91 4.77 1.73
C GLN A 89 -17.03 4.50 2.73
N THR A 90 -17.72 5.57 3.19
CA THR A 90 -18.75 5.52 4.23
C THR A 90 -18.29 5.06 5.61
N GLN A 91 -16.98 4.80 5.78
CA GLN A 91 -16.38 4.37 7.04
C GLN A 91 -15.26 5.32 7.47
N GLY A 92 -15.68 6.45 8.04
CA GLY A 92 -14.79 7.54 8.45
C GLY A 92 -14.31 8.44 7.31
N ALA A 93 -14.88 8.28 6.09
CA ALA A 93 -14.65 9.16 4.95
C ALA A 93 -15.90 9.31 4.08
N VAL A 94 -16.00 10.42 3.37
CA VAL A 94 -16.98 10.66 2.29
C VAL A 94 -16.30 10.34 0.96
N GLY A 95 -16.87 9.39 0.22
CA GLY A 95 -16.22 8.82 -0.97
C GLY A 95 -15.06 7.90 -0.60
N ASN A 96 -14.25 7.54 -1.57
CA ASN A 96 -13.09 6.69 -1.36
C ASN A 96 -12.08 7.38 -0.43
N PHE A 97 -11.35 6.57 0.33
CA PHE A 97 -10.24 7.06 1.15
C PHE A 97 -8.96 6.36 0.73
N THR A 98 -7.93 7.13 0.47
CA THR A 98 -6.60 6.62 0.12
C THR A 98 -5.58 7.01 1.21
N MET A 99 -4.86 6.03 1.74
CA MET A 99 -3.92 6.27 2.82
C MET A 99 -2.77 7.18 2.39
N PHE A 100 -2.18 6.93 1.21
CA PHE A 100 -1.08 7.74 0.68
C PHE A 100 -1.37 8.26 -0.73
N ASP A 101 -0.88 9.48 -0.99
CA ASP A 101 -0.79 10.06 -2.32
C ASP A 101 0.67 10.53 -2.56
N PHE A 102 1.45 9.73 -3.29
CA PHE A 102 2.86 9.99 -3.56
C PHE A 102 3.05 10.74 -4.87
N TRP A 103 3.85 11.80 -4.83
CA TRP A 103 4.23 12.62 -5.99
C TRP A 103 5.74 12.68 -6.15
N GLY A 104 6.22 12.31 -7.33
CA GLY A 104 7.63 12.35 -7.70
C GLY A 104 8.13 11.01 -8.21
N ASP A 105 9.17 11.09 -9.04
CA ASP A 105 9.85 9.92 -9.60
C ASP A 105 10.75 9.24 -8.56
N GLY A 106 11.12 7.99 -8.81
CA GLY A 106 12.14 7.28 -8.05
C GLY A 106 11.73 6.87 -6.63
N LEU A 107 10.42 6.80 -6.31
CA LEU A 107 9.98 6.24 -5.03
C LEU A 107 10.44 4.79 -4.91
N SER A 108 11.11 4.48 -3.80
CA SER A 108 11.48 3.12 -3.41
C SER A 108 10.93 2.79 -2.04
N VAL A 109 10.24 1.64 -1.93
CA VAL A 109 9.67 1.15 -0.68
C VAL A 109 10.21 -0.25 -0.43
N LYS A 110 10.74 -0.48 0.78
CA LYS A 110 11.38 -1.75 1.10
C LYS A 110 11.12 -2.22 2.52
N ASN A 111 10.88 -3.54 2.67
CA ASN A 111 10.80 -4.24 3.96
C ASN A 111 9.74 -3.67 4.92
N LEU A 112 8.56 -3.41 4.46
CA LEU A 112 7.47 -2.91 5.31
C LEU A 112 6.09 -3.31 4.80
N THR A 113 5.07 -3.10 5.61
CA THR A 113 3.66 -3.25 5.25
C THR A 113 3.02 -1.87 5.07
N MET A 114 2.30 -1.69 3.97
CA MET A 114 1.33 -0.61 3.77
C MET A 114 -0.07 -1.22 3.82
N GLY A 115 -0.87 -0.85 4.82
CA GLY A 115 -2.18 -1.47 5.03
C GLY A 115 -3.31 -0.50 5.35
N ASN A 116 -4.45 -0.68 4.67
CA ASN A 116 -5.68 -0.05 5.09
C ASN A 116 -6.56 -1.12 5.76
N TYR A 117 -6.65 -1.04 7.07
CA TYR A 117 -7.32 -2.00 7.95
C TYR A 117 -8.80 -1.67 8.22
N CYS A 118 -9.45 -1.00 7.30
CA CYS A 118 -10.89 -0.74 7.39
C CYS A 118 -11.69 -2.06 7.41
N ASN A 119 -11.32 -3.01 6.57
CA ASN A 119 -12.04 -4.28 6.35
C ASN A 119 -11.25 -5.53 6.78
N VAL A 120 -10.07 -5.35 7.34
CA VAL A 120 -9.14 -6.42 7.74
C VAL A 120 -8.63 -6.14 9.14
N ASP A 121 -8.51 -7.16 9.97
CA ASP A 121 -7.85 -7.03 11.27
C ASP A 121 -6.36 -6.74 11.08
N LEU A 122 -5.83 -5.82 11.87
CA LEU A 122 -4.39 -5.63 11.98
C LEU A 122 -3.88 -6.52 13.10
N GLU A 123 -2.98 -7.43 12.74
CA GLU A 123 -2.23 -8.23 13.68
C GLU A 123 -0.77 -7.78 13.69
N PHE A 124 -0.21 -7.57 14.87
CA PHE A 124 1.18 -7.15 15.02
C PHE A 124 1.93 -8.10 15.96
N PRO A 125 2.70 -9.06 15.41
CA PRO A 125 3.28 -10.15 16.20
C PRO A 125 4.28 -9.73 17.28
N LEU A 126 5.01 -8.61 17.05
CA LEU A 126 6.00 -8.13 18.01
C LEU A 126 5.38 -7.52 19.28
N LYS A 127 4.12 -7.06 19.18
CA LYS A 127 3.43 -6.38 20.26
C LYS A 127 1.92 -6.47 20.04
N ILE A 128 1.30 -7.50 20.59
CA ILE A 128 -0.10 -7.88 20.32
C ILE A 128 -1.09 -6.74 20.61
N GLU A 129 -0.80 -5.91 21.61
CA GLU A 129 -1.62 -4.76 21.99
C GLU A 129 -1.65 -3.63 20.94
N LEU A 130 -0.75 -3.64 19.96
CA LEU A 130 -0.80 -2.74 18.80
C LEU A 130 -1.69 -3.29 17.68
N GLY A 131 -2.16 -4.52 17.80
CA GLY A 131 -3.18 -5.08 16.93
C GLY A 131 -4.50 -4.31 17.05
N ARG A 132 -5.30 -4.35 15.98
CA ARG A 132 -6.58 -3.67 15.95
C ARG A 132 -7.60 -4.45 15.13
N LYS A 133 -8.83 -4.55 15.65
CA LYS A 133 -9.94 -5.09 14.88
C LYS A 133 -10.33 -4.14 13.74
N LYS A 134 -10.74 -4.71 12.62
CA LYS A 134 -11.28 -3.97 11.47
C LYS A 134 -12.41 -3.03 11.89
N ARG A 135 -12.53 -1.92 11.21
CA ARG A 135 -13.57 -0.92 11.48
C ARG A 135 -14.98 -1.47 11.20
N MET A 136 -15.11 -2.29 10.16
CA MET A 136 -16.38 -2.90 9.79
C MET A 136 -16.19 -4.28 9.12
N SER A 137 -17.26 -5.08 9.15
CA SER A 137 -17.25 -6.41 8.52
C SER A 137 -17.63 -6.36 7.03
N ALA A 138 -18.50 -5.45 6.62
CA ALA A 138 -18.81 -5.27 5.22
C ALA A 138 -17.60 -4.73 4.45
N ILE A 139 -17.38 -5.25 3.25
CA ILE A 139 -16.28 -4.82 2.39
C ILE A 139 -16.62 -3.47 1.78
N THR A 140 -15.75 -2.49 1.98
CA THR A 140 -15.85 -1.14 1.43
C THR A 140 -14.52 -0.70 0.86
N GLN A 141 -14.56 0.27 -0.06
CA GLN A 141 -13.35 0.77 -0.72
C GLN A 141 -12.44 1.44 0.30
N ALA A 142 -11.23 0.91 0.41
CA ALA A 142 -10.23 1.32 1.38
C ALA A 142 -8.83 1.23 0.72
N HIS A 143 -8.44 2.31 0.07
CA HIS A 143 -7.25 2.35 -0.77
C HIS A 143 -5.97 2.47 0.06
N VAL A 144 -4.87 1.92 -0.45
CA VAL A 144 -3.55 2.00 0.20
C VAL A 144 -2.75 3.17 -0.34
N ALA A 145 -2.47 3.23 -1.64
CA ALA A 145 -1.63 4.29 -2.18
C ALA A 145 -1.87 4.59 -3.65
N TYR A 146 -1.93 5.86 -3.99
CA TYR A 146 -1.68 6.35 -5.34
C TYR A 146 -0.23 6.83 -5.48
N CYS A 147 0.29 6.79 -6.71
CA CYS A 147 1.63 7.27 -7.04
C CYS A 147 1.64 7.96 -8.39
N HIS A 148 2.08 9.21 -8.41
CA HIS A 148 2.16 10.05 -9.62
C HIS A 148 3.63 10.25 -10.05
N GLY A 149 4.33 9.13 -10.30
CA GLY A 149 5.75 9.15 -10.64
C GLY A 149 6.15 8.03 -11.60
N ASP A 150 7.41 8.05 -11.95
CA ASP A 150 8.08 7.07 -12.81
C ASP A 150 9.25 6.40 -12.07
N LYS A 151 9.70 5.22 -12.53
CA LYS A 151 10.81 4.45 -11.93
C LYS A 151 10.52 4.08 -10.46
N ILE A 152 9.36 3.52 -10.18
CA ILE A 152 8.91 3.16 -8.83
C ILE A 152 9.30 1.71 -8.52
N VAL A 153 9.77 1.45 -7.31
CA VAL A 153 10.14 0.10 -6.87
C VAL A 153 9.54 -0.20 -5.50
N ALA A 154 8.86 -1.32 -5.39
CA ALA A 154 8.46 -1.92 -4.12
C ALA A 154 9.18 -3.28 -3.98
N GLU A 155 10.01 -3.44 -2.95
CA GLU A 155 10.76 -4.66 -2.69
C GLU A 155 10.42 -5.21 -1.30
N ASN A 156 9.94 -6.45 -1.23
CA ASN A 156 9.56 -7.09 0.03
C ASN A 156 8.56 -6.23 0.83
N VAL A 157 7.50 -5.80 0.15
CA VAL A 157 6.42 -4.97 0.72
C VAL A 157 5.14 -5.79 0.76
N ARG A 158 4.40 -5.68 1.87
CA ARG A 158 3.05 -6.21 1.96
C ARG A 158 2.05 -5.08 1.73
N PHE A 159 1.13 -5.28 0.80
CA PHE A 159 -0.01 -4.39 0.57
C PHE A 159 -1.29 -5.08 1.05
N ILE A 160 -1.96 -4.47 2.01
CA ILE A 160 -3.10 -5.07 2.71
C ILE A 160 -4.33 -4.17 2.59
N SER A 161 -5.37 -4.69 2.01
CA SER A 161 -6.74 -4.17 2.02
C SER A 161 -7.67 -5.23 1.40
N ARG A 162 -8.99 -5.05 1.49
CA ARG A 162 -9.93 -6.00 0.87
C ARG A 162 -10.56 -5.48 -0.42
N LEU A 163 -10.81 -4.20 -0.58
CA LEU A 163 -11.44 -3.68 -1.80
C LEU A 163 -10.70 -2.45 -2.32
N ASN A 164 -10.43 -2.44 -3.63
CA ASN A 164 -9.74 -1.36 -4.32
C ASN A 164 -8.43 -0.99 -3.61
N MET A 165 -7.57 -1.96 -3.37
CA MET A 165 -6.33 -1.76 -2.60
C MET A 165 -5.42 -0.70 -3.22
N ASN A 166 -5.29 -0.68 -4.55
CA ASN A 166 -4.50 0.31 -5.30
C ASN A 166 -3.05 0.44 -4.79
N PRO A 167 -2.21 -0.62 -4.91
CA PRO A 167 -0.83 -0.56 -4.47
C PRO A 167 -0.02 0.34 -5.41
N LEU A 168 0.25 1.58 -5.01
CA LEU A 168 0.99 2.58 -5.80
C LEU A 168 0.39 2.81 -7.20
N ASN A 169 -0.95 2.81 -7.29
CA ASN A 169 -1.67 2.97 -8.55
C ASN A 169 -1.39 4.33 -9.20
N GLY A 170 -1.27 4.34 -10.52
CA GLY A 170 -0.95 5.54 -11.31
C GLY A 170 0.54 5.71 -11.64
N ALA A 171 1.44 4.91 -11.06
CA ALA A 171 2.85 4.89 -11.43
C ALA A 171 3.04 4.53 -12.92
N LYS A 172 3.94 5.23 -13.61
CA LYS A 172 4.19 5.01 -15.05
C LYS A 172 4.94 3.70 -15.29
N ARG A 173 6.07 3.51 -14.59
CA ARG A 173 6.84 2.26 -14.57
C ARG A 173 7.03 1.86 -13.13
N ILE A 174 6.58 0.66 -12.78
CA ILE A 174 6.69 0.12 -11.42
C ILE A 174 7.12 -1.33 -11.45
N LEU A 175 8.01 -1.67 -10.52
CA LEU A 175 8.42 -3.03 -10.20
C LEU A 175 7.96 -3.38 -8.78
N PHE A 176 7.15 -4.42 -8.68
CA PHE A 176 6.88 -5.12 -7.42
C PHE A 176 7.76 -6.37 -7.37
N TYR A 177 8.71 -6.41 -6.43
CA TYR A 177 9.64 -7.51 -6.26
C TYR A 177 9.49 -8.16 -4.89
N LYS A 178 9.18 -9.45 -4.87
CA LYS A 178 8.92 -10.21 -3.62
C LYS A 178 7.83 -9.56 -2.76
N CYS A 179 6.84 -8.95 -3.37
CA CYS A 179 5.73 -8.33 -2.66
C CYS A 179 4.63 -9.35 -2.34
N TYR A 180 3.90 -9.08 -1.27
CA TYR A 180 2.71 -9.80 -0.87
C TYR A 180 1.49 -8.88 -0.99
N MET A 181 0.40 -9.37 -1.60
CA MET A 181 -0.81 -8.59 -1.84
C MET A 181 -2.05 -9.39 -1.47
N GLU A 182 -2.99 -8.74 -0.78
CA GLU A 182 -4.32 -9.29 -0.54
C GLU A 182 -5.36 -8.39 -1.20
N SER A 183 -6.21 -8.98 -2.01
CA SER A 183 -7.23 -8.21 -2.74
C SER A 183 -8.55 -8.95 -2.89
N THR A 184 -9.62 -8.19 -3.06
CA THR A 184 -10.88 -8.69 -3.61
C THR A 184 -10.97 -8.26 -5.06
N ASP A 185 -11.69 -7.18 -5.34
CA ASP A 185 -12.04 -6.69 -6.65
C ASP A 185 -11.33 -5.36 -6.93
N ASP A 186 -11.00 -5.07 -8.18
CA ASP A 186 -10.43 -3.79 -8.65
C ASP A 186 -9.21 -3.31 -7.83
N ALA A 187 -8.42 -4.23 -7.33
CA ALA A 187 -7.48 -3.94 -6.26
C ALA A 187 -6.06 -3.69 -6.74
N LEU A 188 -5.66 -4.23 -7.88
CA LEU A 188 -4.27 -4.22 -8.33
C LEU A 188 -4.01 -3.09 -9.33
N THR A 189 -2.76 -2.63 -9.33
CA THR A 189 -2.25 -1.64 -10.28
C THR A 189 -2.16 -2.25 -11.68
N GLY A 190 -2.86 -1.66 -12.64
CA GLY A 190 -3.04 -2.19 -13.98
C GLY A 190 -1.84 -2.05 -14.92
N THR A 191 -0.74 -1.44 -14.44
CA THR A 191 0.52 -1.30 -15.18
C THR A 191 1.67 -1.65 -14.26
N GLY A 192 2.59 -2.52 -14.72
CA GLY A 192 3.79 -2.84 -13.93
C GLY A 192 4.24 -4.29 -14.04
N VAL A 193 5.38 -4.55 -13.44
CA VAL A 193 5.98 -5.89 -13.34
C VAL A 193 5.86 -6.41 -11.91
N TYR A 194 5.31 -7.61 -11.78
CA TYR A 194 5.16 -8.35 -10.53
C TYR A 194 6.11 -9.55 -10.57
N LEU A 195 7.25 -9.44 -9.93
CA LEU A 195 8.33 -10.44 -9.97
C LEU A 195 8.46 -11.15 -8.60
N ASN A 196 8.34 -12.47 -8.59
CA ASN A 196 8.42 -13.30 -7.38
C ASN A 196 7.39 -12.85 -6.31
N CYS A 197 6.21 -12.42 -6.71
CA CYS A 197 5.18 -11.94 -5.81
C CYS A 197 4.24 -13.06 -5.35
N THR A 198 3.62 -12.86 -4.19
CA THR A 198 2.53 -13.69 -3.68
C THR A 198 1.25 -12.86 -3.64
N LEU A 199 0.19 -13.33 -4.31
CA LEU A 199 -1.08 -12.63 -4.40
C LEU A 199 -2.21 -13.53 -3.91
N LYS A 200 -3.01 -13.05 -2.95
CA LYS A 200 -4.22 -13.71 -2.47
C LYS A 200 -5.45 -13.01 -3.01
N PHE A 201 -6.24 -13.73 -3.79
CA PHE A 201 -7.46 -13.25 -4.41
C PHE A 201 -8.68 -13.70 -3.60
N TYR A 202 -9.31 -12.75 -2.92
CA TYR A 202 -10.57 -12.92 -2.19
C TYR A 202 -11.79 -12.54 -3.04
N GLY A 203 -11.59 -12.25 -4.33
CA GLY A 203 -12.62 -11.97 -5.33
C GLY A 203 -12.11 -12.27 -6.72
N GLN A 204 -13.04 -12.44 -7.66
CA GLN A 204 -12.77 -12.97 -8.99
C GLN A 204 -11.96 -12.05 -9.91
N LYS A 205 -12.00 -10.73 -9.72
CA LYS A 205 -11.52 -9.76 -10.71
C LYS A 205 -10.58 -8.74 -10.07
N PRO A 206 -9.31 -9.13 -9.77
CA PRO A 206 -8.36 -8.29 -9.03
C PRO A 206 -7.95 -7.00 -9.77
N PHE A 207 -8.15 -6.91 -11.09
CA PHE A 207 -7.95 -5.69 -11.85
C PHE A 207 -9.26 -5.09 -12.35
N TRP A 208 -9.40 -3.78 -12.28
CA TRP A 208 -10.39 -3.05 -13.07
C TRP A 208 -10.10 -3.24 -14.56
N ARG A 209 -8.90 -2.86 -14.97
CA ARG A 209 -8.32 -3.05 -16.30
C ARG A 209 -6.81 -2.95 -16.21
N THR A 210 -6.11 -3.37 -17.25
CA THR A 210 -4.69 -3.09 -17.42
C THR A 210 -4.52 -2.02 -18.49
N ASP A 211 -3.49 -1.19 -18.36
CA ASP A 211 -3.24 -0.05 -19.24
C ASP A 211 -1.83 -0.10 -19.83
N MET A 212 -1.59 0.67 -20.88
CA MET A 212 -0.27 0.83 -21.53
C MET A 212 0.42 -0.51 -21.85
N GLY A 213 1.57 -0.80 -21.21
CA GLY A 213 2.29 -2.06 -21.34
C GLY A 213 1.65 -3.23 -20.60
N GLY A 214 0.59 -2.98 -19.85
CA GLY A 214 -0.15 -3.96 -19.09
C GLY A 214 0.53 -4.39 -17.79
N ALA A 215 -0.03 -5.42 -17.17
CA ALA A 215 0.55 -6.08 -16.01
C ALA A 215 1.29 -7.34 -16.45
N VAL A 216 2.52 -7.49 -15.96
CA VAL A 216 3.39 -8.63 -16.25
C VAL A 216 3.71 -9.34 -14.95
N PHE A 217 3.29 -10.61 -14.84
CA PHE A 217 3.61 -11.48 -13.72
C PHE A 217 4.70 -12.47 -14.11
N LEU A 218 5.78 -12.50 -13.34
CA LEU A 218 6.91 -13.39 -13.54
C LEU A 218 7.17 -14.19 -12.26
N ASN A 219 7.20 -15.52 -12.35
CA ASN A 219 7.54 -16.42 -11.24
C ASN A 219 6.78 -16.09 -9.94
N SER A 220 5.48 -15.84 -10.06
CA SER A 220 4.63 -15.42 -8.96
C SER A 220 3.60 -16.49 -8.57
N ASP A 221 3.13 -16.44 -7.32
CA ASP A 221 2.13 -17.36 -6.78
C ASP A 221 0.79 -16.64 -6.59
N PHE A 222 -0.26 -17.25 -7.13
CA PHE A 222 -1.64 -16.80 -6.98
C PHE A 222 -2.42 -17.80 -6.11
N TYR A 223 -2.96 -17.33 -5.00
CA TYR A 223 -3.84 -18.09 -4.13
C TYR A 223 -5.28 -17.64 -4.34
N VAL A 224 -6.14 -18.54 -4.84
CA VAL A 224 -7.58 -18.28 -4.99
C VAL A 224 -8.24 -18.56 -3.64
N CYS A 225 -8.79 -17.54 -3.01
CA CYS A 225 -9.34 -17.58 -1.66
C CYS A 225 -10.84 -17.25 -1.63
N HIS A 226 -11.58 -17.64 -2.68
CA HIS A 226 -13.05 -17.48 -2.80
C HIS A 226 -13.68 -18.74 -3.36
N ASP A 227 -14.97 -18.91 -3.16
CA ASP A 227 -15.75 -20.11 -3.55
C ASP A 227 -16.45 -19.97 -4.92
N GLU A 228 -16.10 -18.96 -5.70
CA GLU A 228 -16.67 -18.73 -7.03
C GLU A 228 -16.10 -19.72 -8.06
N ASP A 229 -16.93 -20.13 -9.02
CA ASP A 229 -16.58 -21.17 -10.01
C ASP A 229 -15.40 -20.81 -10.93
N ARG A 230 -15.06 -19.51 -11.04
CA ARG A 230 -14.06 -19.02 -11.99
C ARG A 230 -13.22 -17.91 -11.41
N GLN A 231 -11.94 -17.92 -11.75
CA GLN A 231 -11.03 -16.79 -11.52
C GLN A 231 -10.82 -16.04 -12.85
N TYR A 232 -11.09 -14.75 -12.84
CA TYR A 232 -10.71 -13.84 -13.90
C TYR A 232 -9.55 -12.95 -13.42
N PHE A 233 -8.89 -12.23 -14.34
CA PHE A 233 -7.91 -11.21 -13.95
C PHE A 233 -8.51 -9.80 -13.98
N CYS A 234 -9.31 -9.48 -14.99
CA CYS A 234 -9.80 -8.12 -15.22
C CYS A 234 -11.33 -8.08 -15.34
N LYS A 235 -11.94 -6.97 -14.92
CA LYS A 235 -13.33 -6.61 -15.28
C LYS A 235 -13.40 -6.09 -16.72
N GLY A 236 -12.48 -5.19 -17.08
CA GLY A 236 -12.34 -4.63 -18.41
C GLY A 236 -11.32 -5.40 -19.25
N VAL A 237 -10.78 -4.72 -20.24
CA VAL A 237 -9.78 -5.25 -21.17
C VAL A 237 -8.40 -4.65 -20.90
N GLY A 238 -7.37 -5.26 -21.45
CA GLY A 238 -6.01 -4.74 -21.44
C GLY A 238 -4.98 -5.87 -21.48
N PRO A 239 -3.72 -5.56 -21.81
CA PRO A 239 -2.68 -6.55 -21.91
C PRO A 239 -2.31 -7.12 -20.54
N LEU A 240 -2.16 -8.45 -20.50
CA LEU A 240 -1.73 -9.22 -19.34
C LEU A 240 -0.76 -10.31 -19.78
N THR A 241 0.37 -10.40 -19.11
CA THR A 241 1.37 -11.43 -19.34
C THR A 241 1.64 -12.21 -18.06
N VAL A 242 1.57 -13.54 -18.11
CA VAL A 242 1.80 -14.43 -16.98
C VAL A 242 2.81 -15.50 -17.41
N VAL A 243 3.98 -15.51 -16.77
CA VAL A 243 5.08 -16.44 -17.10
C VAL A 243 5.60 -17.11 -15.83
N ASP A 244 5.76 -18.43 -15.88
CA ASP A 244 6.29 -19.27 -14.79
C ASP A 244 5.57 -19.05 -13.44
N CYS A 245 4.26 -18.78 -13.48
CA CYS A 245 3.45 -18.55 -12.30
C CYS A 245 2.71 -19.80 -11.86
N ARG A 246 2.36 -19.88 -10.58
CA ARG A 246 1.64 -21.01 -9.98
C ARG A 246 0.28 -20.54 -9.47
N PHE A 247 -0.74 -21.34 -9.71
CA PHE A 247 -2.08 -21.13 -9.19
C PHE A 247 -2.39 -22.18 -8.11
N HIS A 248 -2.75 -21.71 -6.94
CA HIS A 248 -3.17 -22.51 -5.79
C HIS A 248 -4.68 -22.29 -5.57
N VAL A 249 -5.44 -23.40 -5.69
CA VAL A 249 -6.92 -23.42 -5.61
C VAL A 249 -7.36 -24.28 -4.44
#